data_dabdf0c48dfb3acb2ec068870515e379
#
_entry.id   dabdf0c48dfb3acb2ec068870515e379
#
_cell.length_a   1.000
_cell.length_b   1.000
_cell.length_c   1.000
_cell.angle_alpha   90.00
_cell.angle_beta   90.00
_cell.angle_gamma   90.00
#
_symmetry.space_group_name_H-M   'P 1'
#
loop_
_entity.id
_entity.type
_entity.pdbx_description
1 polymer ?
#
loop_
_entity_poly.entity_id
_entity_poly.type
_entity_poly.pdbx_seq_one_letter_code
_entity_poly.pdbx_strand_id
1 'polypeptide(L)'
;QDYVVSYIRRQLLSSGIHPTESGPYPAYAGALSHLKTSFRFTLKDNNRLGSLLELLHPTPAVCGLPKEEAYRFILDNEGYDRRYYSGFIGWLDPDGKTDLYVNLRCMHIENGQLSFYAGGRTAGFFGTE
;
A
#
# COMPACT_ATOMS: atom_id res chain seq x y z
N GLN A 1 -4.13 0.49 -12.02
CA GLN A 1 -4.48 -0.55 -11.04
C GLN A 1 -3.76 -1.87 -11.34
N ASP A 2 -3.65 -2.27 -12.58
CA ASP A 2 -3.06 -3.57 -13.00
C ASP A 2 -1.63 -3.76 -12.50
N TYR A 3 -0.82 -2.70 -12.46
CA TYR A 3 0.53 -2.75 -11.89
C TYR A 3 0.54 -3.13 -10.40
N VAL A 4 -0.37 -2.55 -9.60
CA VAL A 4 -0.48 -2.84 -8.17
C VAL A 4 -0.96 -4.27 -7.95
N VAL A 5 -1.98 -4.69 -8.69
CA VAL A 5 -2.53 -6.06 -8.64
C VAL A 5 -1.45 -7.08 -9.00
N SER A 6 -0.72 -6.85 -10.10
CA SER A 6 0.36 -7.72 -10.55
C SER A 6 1.52 -7.77 -9.57
N TYR A 7 1.85 -6.65 -8.93
CA TYR A 7 2.86 -6.59 -7.88
C TYR A 7 2.44 -7.45 -6.67
N ILE A 8 1.23 -7.24 -6.12
CA ILE A 8 0.74 -7.98 -4.95
C ILE A 8 0.70 -9.48 -5.26
N ARG A 9 0.14 -9.87 -6.41
CA ARG A 9 0.10 -11.27 -6.85
C ARG A 9 1.49 -11.91 -6.86
N ARG A 10 2.47 -11.23 -7.44
CA ARG A 10 3.85 -11.70 -7.54
C ARG A 10 4.49 -11.87 -6.17
N GLN A 11 4.29 -10.90 -5.27
CA GLN A 11 4.83 -10.97 -3.91
C GLN A 11 4.22 -12.12 -3.11
N LEU A 12 2.91 -12.33 -3.18
CA LEU A 12 2.24 -13.45 -2.51
C LEU A 12 2.75 -14.79 -3.05
N LEU A 13 2.82 -14.95 -4.36
CA LEU A 13 3.32 -16.18 -4.99
C LEU A 13 4.78 -16.46 -4.64
N SER A 14 5.64 -15.45 -4.60
CA SER A 14 7.05 -15.59 -4.21
C SER A 14 7.22 -16.07 -2.77
N SER A 15 6.25 -15.80 -1.91
CA SER A 15 6.20 -16.26 -0.53
C SER A 15 5.53 -17.64 -0.36
N GLY A 16 5.18 -18.31 -1.45
CA GLY A 16 4.47 -19.57 -1.43
C GLY A 16 2.98 -19.45 -1.08
N ILE A 17 2.41 -18.25 -1.15
CA ILE A 17 1.00 -17.99 -0.90
C ILE A 17 0.26 -18.00 -2.24
N HIS A 18 -0.75 -18.85 -2.36
CA HIS A 18 -1.61 -18.95 -3.54
C HIS A 18 -2.98 -18.34 -3.22
N PRO A 19 -3.18 -17.03 -3.50
CA PRO A 19 -4.43 -16.37 -3.19
C PRO A 19 -5.52 -16.73 -4.18
N THR A 20 -6.77 -16.72 -3.72
CA THR A 20 -7.93 -16.61 -4.59
C THR A 20 -8.15 -15.13 -4.89
N GLU A 21 -8.16 -14.77 -6.16
CA GLU A 21 -8.32 -13.40 -6.64
C GLU A 21 -9.74 -13.16 -7.13
N SER A 22 -10.31 -12.00 -6.80
CA SER A 22 -11.64 -11.57 -7.23
C SER A 22 -11.59 -10.10 -7.61
N GLY A 23 -12.06 -9.80 -8.79
CA GLY A 23 -12.02 -8.44 -9.37
C GLY A 23 -11.22 -8.37 -10.68
N PRO A 24 -11.03 -7.15 -11.23
CA PRO A 24 -11.47 -5.87 -10.67
C PRO A 24 -12.98 -5.64 -10.77
N TYR A 25 -13.55 -5.04 -9.74
CA TYR A 25 -14.95 -4.60 -9.74
C TYR A 25 -15.09 -3.19 -9.14
N PRO A 26 -16.16 -2.44 -9.53
CA PRO A 26 -16.41 -1.13 -8.94
C PRO A 26 -16.72 -1.26 -7.44
N ALA A 27 -16.08 -0.42 -6.64
CA ALA A 27 -16.40 -0.24 -5.23
C ALA A 27 -16.67 1.23 -4.98
N TYR A 28 -17.68 1.53 -4.20
CA TYR A 28 -18.12 2.88 -3.92
C TYR A 28 -17.67 3.31 -2.52
N ALA A 29 -17.18 4.55 -2.43
CA ALA A 29 -16.86 5.24 -1.20
C ALA A 29 -17.53 6.61 -1.24
N GLY A 30 -18.74 6.71 -0.70
CA GLY A 30 -19.59 7.89 -0.88
C GLY A 30 -19.94 8.09 -2.35
N ALA A 31 -19.66 9.26 -2.89
CA ALA A 31 -19.89 9.62 -4.30
C ALA A 31 -18.76 9.17 -5.24
N LEU A 32 -17.69 8.59 -4.71
CA LEU A 32 -16.54 8.15 -5.51
C LEU A 32 -16.62 6.67 -5.82
N SER A 33 -16.27 6.32 -7.05
CA SER A 33 -16.13 4.94 -7.51
C SER A 33 -14.65 4.60 -7.74
N HIS A 34 -14.23 3.45 -7.22
CA HIS A 34 -12.88 2.93 -7.39
C HIS A 34 -12.93 1.50 -7.88
N LEU A 35 -11.92 1.09 -8.64
CA LEU A 35 -11.73 -0.31 -8.97
C LEU A 35 -11.08 -1.03 -7.79
N LYS A 36 -11.66 -2.15 -7.39
CA LYS A 36 -11.21 -3.00 -6.28
C LYS A 36 -10.86 -4.39 -6.78
N THR A 37 -9.75 -4.93 -6.32
CA THR A 37 -9.38 -6.33 -6.45
C THR A 37 -9.12 -6.89 -5.06
N SER A 38 -9.69 -8.04 -4.75
CA SER A 38 -9.54 -8.72 -3.47
C SER A 38 -8.67 -9.97 -3.62
N PHE A 39 -7.74 -10.15 -2.70
CA PHE A 39 -6.94 -11.36 -2.57
C PHE A 39 -7.34 -12.07 -1.28
N ARG A 40 -7.71 -13.34 -1.37
CA ARG A 40 -8.04 -14.17 -0.21
C ARG A 40 -7.07 -15.33 -0.12
N PHE A 41 -6.53 -15.52 1.06
CA PHE A 41 -5.62 -16.63 1.37
C PHE A 41 -5.63 -16.90 2.86
N THR A 42 -5.11 -18.06 3.25
CA THR A 42 -4.95 -18.44 4.65
C THR A 42 -3.47 -18.41 5.00
N LEU A 43 -3.11 -17.72 6.07
CA LEU A 43 -1.79 -17.82 6.68
C LEU A 43 -1.76 -19.06 7.57
N LYS A 44 -0.77 -19.94 7.37
CA LYS A 44 -0.60 -21.13 8.19
C LYS A 44 -0.12 -20.82 9.61
N ASP A 45 0.49 -19.64 9.80
CA ASP A 45 1.05 -19.18 11.05
C ASP A 45 0.82 -17.67 11.19
N ASN A 46 0.11 -17.27 12.24
CA ASN A 46 -0.19 -15.86 12.54
C ASN A 46 1.09 -15.04 12.83
N ASN A 47 2.17 -15.68 13.28
CA ASN A 47 3.46 -15.01 13.46
C ASN A 47 4.06 -14.47 12.15
N ARG A 48 3.56 -14.92 11.01
CA ARG A 48 3.99 -14.44 9.67
C ARG A 48 3.30 -13.17 9.21
N LEU A 49 2.35 -12.62 9.97
CA LEU A 49 1.65 -11.39 9.59
C LEU A 49 2.61 -10.21 9.41
N GLY A 50 3.57 -10.04 10.32
CA GLY A 50 4.58 -8.98 10.23
C GLY A 50 5.43 -9.10 8.96
N SER A 51 5.91 -10.31 8.65
CA SER A 51 6.68 -10.57 7.43
C SER A 51 5.85 -10.35 6.16
N LEU A 52 4.56 -10.66 6.20
CA LEU A 52 3.65 -10.38 5.08
C LEU A 52 3.46 -8.88 4.86
N LEU A 53 3.28 -8.11 5.94
CA LEU A 53 3.18 -6.66 5.86
C LEU A 53 4.45 -6.04 5.30
N GLU A 54 5.61 -6.47 5.76
CA GLU A 54 6.91 -6.02 5.25
C GLU A 54 7.10 -6.34 3.76
N LEU A 55 6.67 -7.53 3.34
CA LEU A 55 6.72 -7.94 1.94
C LEU A 55 5.86 -7.07 1.03
N LEU A 56 4.65 -6.74 1.45
CA LEU A 56 3.68 -6.00 0.65
C LEU A 56 3.90 -4.48 0.71
N HIS A 57 4.37 -3.97 1.85
CA HIS A 57 4.49 -2.53 2.10
C HIS A 57 5.92 -2.02 1.80
N PRO A 58 6.07 -0.79 1.24
CA PRO A 58 5.03 0.00 0.58
C PRO A 58 4.62 -0.63 -0.76
N THR A 59 3.33 -0.54 -1.08
CA THR A 59 2.88 -0.96 -2.41
C THR A 59 3.25 0.09 -3.47
N PRO A 60 3.27 -0.26 -4.76
CA PRO A 60 3.50 0.72 -5.82
C PRO A 60 2.49 1.87 -5.83
N ALA A 61 1.37 1.72 -5.12
CA ALA A 61 0.38 2.78 -4.96
C ALA A 61 0.90 4.01 -4.19
N VAL A 62 1.84 3.82 -3.28
CA VAL A 62 2.41 4.88 -2.43
C VAL A 62 3.91 5.06 -2.60
N CYS A 63 4.57 4.17 -3.30
CA CYS A 63 6.00 4.19 -3.55
C CYS A 63 6.30 4.41 -5.04
N GLY A 64 5.91 3.48 -5.90
CA GLY A 64 6.21 3.49 -7.33
C GLY A 64 6.77 2.16 -7.81
N LEU A 65 7.15 2.13 -9.08
CA LEU A 65 7.79 0.98 -9.73
C LEU A 65 8.98 1.44 -10.58
N PRO A 66 10.11 0.71 -10.61
CA PRO A 66 10.41 -0.44 -9.73
C PRO A 66 10.51 -0.03 -8.27
N LYS A 67 10.12 -0.92 -7.34
CA LYS A 67 9.92 -0.54 -5.93
C LYS A 67 11.19 0.03 -5.29
N GLU A 68 12.31 -0.65 -5.44
CA GLU A 68 13.55 -0.26 -4.74
C GLU A 68 14.11 1.07 -5.25
N GLU A 69 14.14 1.27 -6.56
CA GLU A 69 14.61 2.52 -7.16
C GLU A 69 13.67 3.68 -6.79
N ALA A 70 12.36 3.45 -6.87
CA ALA A 70 11.37 4.45 -6.46
C ALA A 70 11.47 4.80 -4.98
N TYR A 71 11.69 3.81 -4.12
CA TYR A 71 11.87 4.00 -2.69
C TYR A 71 13.13 4.84 -2.38
N ARG A 72 14.26 4.50 -3.00
CA ARG A 72 15.50 5.29 -2.86
C ARG A 72 15.32 6.70 -3.36
N PHE A 73 14.71 6.86 -4.52
CA PHE A 73 14.42 8.18 -5.08
C PHE A 73 13.60 9.07 -4.13
N ILE A 74 12.57 8.49 -3.49
CA ILE A 74 11.77 9.19 -2.48
C ILE A 74 12.64 9.61 -1.30
N LEU A 75 13.44 8.71 -0.75
CA LEU A 75 14.32 9.01 0.38
C LEU A 75 15.32 10.13 0.08
N ASP A 76 15.88 10.13 -1.14
CA ASP A 76 16.91 11.08 -1.54
C ASP A 76 16.34 12.45 -1.93
N ASN A 77 15.10 12.54 -2.37
CA ASN A 77 14.56 13.75 -3.01
C ASN A 77 13.34 14.37 -2.30
N GLU A 78 12.62 13.64 -1.47
CA GLU A 78 11.37 14.16 -0.87
C GLU A 78 11.63 15.24 0.18
N GLY A 79 12.73 15.12 0.93
CA GLY A 79 13.22 16.18 1.81
C GLY A 79 12.43 16.39 3.11
N TYR A 80 11.48 15.50 3.44
CA TYR A 80 10.76 15.53 4.71
C TYR A 80 10.51 14.11 5.24
N ASP A 81 10.26 14.00 6.55
CA ASP A 81 9.90 12.75 7.18
C ASP A 81 8.39 12.49 7.00
N ARG A 82 8.05 11.38 6.38
CA ARG A 82 6.66 10.97 6.19
C ARG A 82 5.96 10.58 7.49
N ARG A 83 6.71 10.22 8.53
CA ARG A 83 6.18 9.74 9.81
C ARG A 83 5.16 8.62 9.58
N TYR A 84 3.88 8.86 9.90
CA TYR A 84 2.81 7.88 9.70
C TYR A 84 2.18 7.90 8.29
N TYR A 85 2.49 8.91 7.48
CA TYR A 85 1.99 8.99 6.11
C TYR A 85 2.53 7.85 5.26
N SER A 86 1.66 7.22 4.50
CA SER A 86 1.89 6.00 3.70
C SER A 86 2.32 4.77 4.50
N GLY A 87 2.31 4.83 5.83
CA GLY A 87 2.37 3.67 6.70
C GLY A 87 1.03 2.92 6.72
N PHE A 88 0.84 2.09 7.71
CA PHE A 88 -0.46 1.44 7.92
C PHE A 88 -0.99 1.74 9.32
N ILE A 89 -2.31 1.83 9.42
CA ILE A 89 -3.04 2.14 10.64
C ILE A 89 -4.23 1.20 10.76
N GLY A 90 -4.56 0.81 11.98
CA GLY A 90 -5.74 0.01 12.24
C GLY A 90 -5.64 -0.76 13.52
N TRP A 91 -6.47 -1.78 13.62
CA TRP A 91 -6.55 -2.66 14.77
C TRP A 91 -5.80 -3.96 14.48
N LEU A 92 -4.91 -4.34 15.36
CA LEU A 92 -4.19 -5.60 15.29
C LEU A 92 -4.54 -6.44 16.54
N ASP A 93 -5.18 -7.57 16.31
CA ASP A 93 -5.49 -8.55 17.34
C ASP A 93 -4.92 -9.91 16.92
N PRO A 94 -3.86 -10.40 17.60
CA PRO A 94 -3.24 -11.67 17.25
C PRO A 94 -4.16 -12.89 17.44
N ASP A 95 -5.12 -12.77 18.33
CA ASP A 95 -6.05 -13.85 18.69
C ASP A 95 -7.46 -13.66 18.08
N GLY A 96 -7.69 -12.56 17.40
CA GLY A 96 -8.99 -12.18 16.86
C GLY A 96 -8.91 -11.61 15.46
N LYS A 97 -9.72 -10.56 15.22
CA LYS A 97 -9.81 -9.89 13.93
C LYS A 97 -8.85 -8.72 13.81
N THR A 98 -8.03 -8.72 12.77
CA THR A 98 -7.12 -7.64 12.42
C THR A 98 -7.63 -6.88 11.21
N ASP A 99 -7.73 -5.55 11.31
CA ASP A 99 -8.11 -4.65 10.23
C ASP A 99 -7.04 -3.55 10.09
N LEU A 100 -6.24 -3.60 9.03
CA LEU A 100 -5.18 -2.65 8.75
C LEU A 100 -5.42 -1.93 7.41
N TYR A 101 -5.14 -0.65 7.39
CA TYR A 101 -5.34 0.23 6.24
C TYR A 101 -4.08 1.03 5.97
N VAL A 102 -3.81 1.37 4.72
CA VAL A 102 -2.74 2.33 4.37
C VAL A 102 -3.17 3.72 4.80
N ASN A 103 -2.33 4.40 5.56
CA ASN A 103 -2.59 5.74 6.06
C ASN A 103 -2.29 6.79 5.00
N LEU A 104 -3.34 7.32 4.38
CA LEU A 104 -3.27 8.32 3.31
C LEU A 104 -4.03 9.57 3.72
N ARG A 105 -3.67 10.73 3.10
CA ARG A 105 -4.38 12.00 3.33
C ARG A 105 -4.58 12.28 4.81
N CYS A 106 -3.48 12.33 5.53
CA CYS A 106 -3.45 12.51 6.97
C CYS A 106 -2.86 13.85 7.37
N MET A 107 -3.02 14.17 8.64
CA MET A 107 -2.50 15.38 9.25
C MET A 107 -1.73 15.02 10.51
N HIS A 108 -0.62 15.70 10.73
CA HIS A 108 0.14 15.64 11.96
C HIS A 108 0.04 16.98 12.69
N ILE A 109 -0.19 16.92 14.00
CA ILE A 109 -0.29 18.09 14.86
C ILE A 109 0.79 17.96 15.93
N GLU A 110 1.71 18.91 15.96
CA GLU A 110 2.79 18.94 16.95
C GLU A 110 3.16 20.38 17.29
N ASN A 111 3.24 20.71 18.57
CA ASN A 111 3.66 22.04 19.06
C ASN A 111 2.92 23.22 18.40
N GLY A 112 1.60 23.07 18.16
CA GLY A 112 0.79 24.09 17.51
C GLY A 112 0.98 24.22 16.01
N GLN A 113 1.79 23.35 15.41
CA GLN A 113 1.98 23.26 13.96
C GLN A 113 1.16 22.13 13.35
N LEU A 114 0.64 22.38 12.15
CA LEU A 114 -0.14 21.43 11.36
C LEU A 114 0.66 21.06 10.11
N SER A 115 0.89 19.75 9.93
CA SER A 115 1.50 19.21 8.72
C SER A 115 0.49 18.34 8.00
N PHE A 116 0.18 18.68 6.76
CA PHE A 116 -0.73 17.90 5.92
C PHE A 116 0.05 17.03 4.95
N TYR A 117 -0.36 15.78 4.81
CA TYR A 117 0.24 14.81 3.90
C TYR A 117 -0.78 14.36 2.86
N ALA A 118 -0.48 14.60 1.61
CA ALA A 118 -1.25 14.12 0.47
C ALA A 118 -0.31 13.84 -0.71
N GLY A 119 -0.68 12.88 -1.53
CA GLY A 119 0.11 12.51 -2.71
C GLY A 119 -0.80 12.11 -3.86
N GLY A 120 -0.31 12.30 -5.06
CA GLY A 120 -0.90 11.82 -6.30
C GLY A 120 0.09 10.99 -7.09
N ARG A 121 -0.41 10.24 -8.06
CA ARG A 121 0.42 9.51 -9.02
C ARG A 121 0.26 10.11 -10.41
N THR A 122 1.36 10.24 -11.09
CA THR A 122 1.38 10.48 -12.53
C THR A 122 1.73 9.16 -13.22
N ALA A 123 0.97 8.77 -14.24
CA ALA A 123 1.41 7.79 -15.20
C ALA A 123 2.34 8.54 -16.17
N GLY A 124 3.64 8.26 -16.10
CA GLY A 124 4.59 8.79 -17.08
C GLY A 124 4.30 8.15 -18.43
N PHE A 125 3.96 8.93 -19.41
CA PHE A 125 4.17 8.55 -20.81
C PHE A 125 5.67 8.68 -21.05
N PHE A 126 6.41 7.59 -21.04
CA PHE A 126 7.68 7.55 -21.73
C PHE A 126 7.34 7.50 -23.21
N GLY A 127 7.33 8.67 -23.85
CA GLY A 127 7.34 8.75 -25.29
C GLY A 127 8.62 8.06 -25.76
N THR A 128 8.47 6.98 -26.49
CA THR A 128 9.55 6.46 -27.32
C THR A 128 9.73 7.45 -28.45
N GLU A 129 10.80 8.25 -28.42
CA GLU A 129 11.38 8.80 -29.63
C GLU A 129 12.11 7.72 -30.42
#